data_1c8381eadf4c37a26e3c2dd778058970
#
_entry.id   1c8381eadf4c37a26e3c2dd778058970
#
_cell.length_a   1.000
_cell.length_b   1.000
_cell.length_c   1.000
_cell.angle_alpha   90.00
_cell.angle_beta   90.00
_cell.angle_gamma   90.00
#
_symmetry.space_group_name_H-M   'P 1'
#
loop_
_entity.id
_entity.type
_entity.pdbx_description
1 polymer ?
#
loop_
_entity_poly.entity_id
_entity_poly.type
_entity_poly.pdbx_seq_one_letter_code
_entity_poly.pdbx_strand_id
1 'polypeptide(L)'
;MGKFRKTILFTIFIKLFFINYLYLGTEDEENCCENLCPCFYSKNNINDEEENNNNNLIESPILVGLNNIGATCYMNATLQCLSNTNKLTEHFLKIYKDDPNKKMAHEYYKVLQNLWNKNNHNKSYSPNSFKDVLGKENPLFAGIQANDSKDLINFLLERFHQELNTENPNKNINNNMISAEDQTDEQSMLQLFLEEFKQKFNSPISNLFYGILETKTRCQVCNVLKYNFQVYSFLEFPLQQVNQYYFNIGRKPLVTLDGKNPDVDLYECFEYNKKVDLMNGENQMYCNRCNKLCDSLYSTELWSGPKYLIINLNRGKGAVYECKVNFPEHLNILNYVTYKQGVTTYGLYAVICHLGPSSMSGHFVAYCRNSIDKQWYLYNDAFVNKCTKPQQYKEGMPYILFYRELEFV
;
A
#
# COMPACT_ATOMS: atom_id res chain seq x y z
N MET A 1 22.45 3.86 -24.58
CA MET A 1 21.15 3.27 -24.95
C MET A 1 20.96 1.87 -24.33
N GLY A 2 21.11 1.68 -23.06
CA GLY A 2 21.08 0.35 -22.42
C GLY A 2 20.56 0.29 -20.98
N LYS A 3 20.12 1.40 -20.39
CA LYS A 3 19.66 1.46 -18.98
C LYS A 3 18.17 1.75 -18.79
N PHE A 4 17.42 2.04 -19.85
CA PHE A 4 15.98 2.36 -19.76
C PHE A 4 15.05 1.13 -19.74
N ARG A 5 15.57 -0.09 -19.95
CA ARG A 5 14.74 -1.31 -20.06
C ARG A 5 14.47 -2.05 -18.74
N LYS A 6 15.19 -1.77 -17.64
CA LYS A 6 15.05 -2.58 -16.42
C LYS A 6 13.95 -2.12 -15.45
N THR A 7 13.60 -0.85 -15.40
CA THR A 7 12.58 -0.36 -14.47
C THR A 7 11.15 -0.57 -14.98
N ILE A 8 10.96 -0.50 -16.29
CA ILE A 8 9.67 -0.83 -16.94
C ILE A 8 9.42 -2.36 -16.91
N LEU A 9 10.48 -3.17 -16.94
CA LEU A 9 10.35 -4.63 -16.87
C LEU A 9 9.87 -5.14 -15.49
N PHE A 10 10.18 -4.46 -14.40
CA PHE A 10 9.78 -4.95 -13.07
C PHE A 10 8.29 -4.70 -12.78
N THR A 11 7.74 -3.58 -13.22
CA THR A 11 6.29 -3.33 -13.17
C THR A 11 5.51 -4.16 -14.20
N ILE A 12 6.14 -4.49 -15.33
CA ILE A 12 5.59 -5.38 -16.36
C ILE A 12 5.75 -6.87 -15.96
N PHE A 13 6.77 -7.25 -15.20
CA PHE A 13 6.98 -8.66 -14.80
C PHE A 13 5.92 -9.14 -13.79
N ILE A 14 5.44 -8.26 -12.90
CA ILE A 14 4.27 -8.57 -12.06
C ILE A 14 2.98 -8.62 -12.92
N LYS A 15 2.92 -7.89 -14.04
CA LYS A 15 1.80 -7.93 -15.00
C LYS A 15 1.84 -9.11 -15.97
N LEU A 16 2.99 -9.73 -16.25
CA LEU A 16 3.14 -10.75 -17.28
C LEU A 16 3.05 -12.21 -16.78
N PHE A 17 3.11 -12.46 -15.47
CA PHE A 17 3.02 -13.84 -14.96
C PHE A 17 1.60 -14.41 -14.94
N PHE A 18 0.56 -13.61 -15.24
CA PHE A 18 -0.87 -14.01 -15.20
C PHE A 18 -1.61 -13.92 -16.55
N ILE A 19 -0.90 -13.87 -17.70
CA ILE A 19 -1.52 -13.65 -19.03
C ILE A 19 -2.14 -14.92 -19.66
N ASN A 20 -2.11 -16.06 -19.03
CA ASN A 20 -2.54 -17.30 -19.69
C ASN A 20 -3.82 -17.90 -19.11
N TYR A 21 -4.95 -17.20 -18.97
CA TYR A 21 -6.25 -17.90 -18.90
C TYR A 21 -7.42 -16.92 -18.91
N LEU A 22 -8.25 -17.01 -19.93
CA LEU A 22 -9.50 -16.23 -20.07
C LEU A 22 -10.53 -16.89 -20.96
N TYR A 23 -11.79 -16.82 -20.61
CA TYR A 23 -12.95 -16.63 -21.54
C TYR A 23 -14.31 -16.36 -20.85
N LEU A 24 -15.02 -15.40 -21.37
CA LEU A 24 -16.43 -15.05 -21.66
C LEU A 24 -17.58 -15.17 -20.63
N GLY A 25 -18.42 -14.17 -20.62
CA GLY A 25 -19.84 -14.03 -20.99
C GLY A 25 -20.85 -13.59 -19.98
N THR A 26 -21.59 -12.58 -20.33
CA THR A 26 -22.96 -12.09 -20.19
C THR A 26 -23.64 -11.85 -18.83
N GLU A 27 -24.41 -10.75 -18.87
CA GLU A 27 -25.24 -10.04 -17.90
C GLU A 27 -26.23 -10.88 -17.09
N ASP A 28 -26.41 -10.48 -15.86
CA ASP A 28 -27.56 -10.20 -15.00
C ASP A 28 -27.46 -10.78 -13.58
N GLU A 29 -27.95 -9.93 -12.63
CA GLU A 29 -28.47 -10.19 -11.29
C GLU A 29 -27.60 -9.88 -10.06
N GLU A 30 -28.01 -8.81 -9.41
CA GLU A 30 -27.85 -8.51 -7.98
C GLU A 30 -28.50 -9.66 -7.17
N ASN A 31 -27.73 -10.53 -6.54
CA ASN A 31 -28.13 -11.30 -5.36
C ASN A 31 -27.35 -12.62 -5.16
N CYS A 32 -26.02 -12.57 -5.04
CA CYS A 32 -25.31 -13.80 -4.64
C CYS A 32 -24.04 -13.61 -3.79
N CYS A 33 -23.77 -12.40 -3.30
CA CYS A 33 -22.49 -12.13 -2.60
C CYS A 33 -22.50 -12.47 -1.10
N GLU A 34 -23.64 -12.80 -0.50
CA GLU A 34 -23.70 -13.01 0.96
C GLU A 34 -22.99 -14.29 1.45
N ASN A 35 -22.76 -15.27 0.59
CA ASN A 35 -22.19 -16.56 0.99
C ASN A 35 -20.72 -16.79 0.57
N LEU A 36 -20.10 -15.90 -0.18
CA LEU A 36 -18.80 -16.17 -0.79
C LEU A 36 -17.59 -15.66 0.00
N CYS A 37 -17.74 -14.86 1.05
CA CYS A 37 -16.60 -14.27 1.72
C CYS A 37 -16.59 -14.26 3.26
N PRO A 38 -16.87 -15.37 3.99
CA PRO A 38 -16.69 -15.41 5.44
C PRO A 38 -15.20 -15.40 5.87
N CYS A 39 -14.28 -15.73 4.98
CA CYS A 39 -12.90 -16.05 5.37
C CYS A 39 -11.87 -14.95 5.10
N PHE A 40 -12.19 -13.95 4.31
CA PHE A 40 -11.32 -12.76 4.21
C PHE A 40 -11.42 -11.90 5.48
N TYR A 41 -12.56 -12.02 6.15
CA TYR A 41 -12.87 -11.37 7.43
C TYR A 41 -13.29 -12.41 8.47
N SER A 42 -12.59 -13.56 8.59
CA SER A 42 -12.81 -14.39 9.77
C SER A 42 -12.56 -13.51 10.97
N LYS A 43 -13.61 -13.21 11.70
CA LYS A 43 -13.54 -12.79 13.10
C LYS A 43 -12.81 -13.92 13.82
N ASN A 44 -11.49 -13.93 13.79
CA ASN A 44 -10.77 -14.54 14.87
C ASN A 44 -11.13 -13.68 16.07
N ASN A 45 -12.16 -14.14 16.79
CA ASN A 45 -12.46 -13.70 18.13
C ASN A 45 -11.22 -14.00 18.97
N ILE A 46 -10.27 -13.10 18.95
CA ILE A 46 -9.43 -12.85 20.10
C ILE A 46 -10.39 -12.08 20.99
N ASN A 47 -10.90 -12.76 21.99
CA ASN A 47 -11.78 -12.22 23.01
C ASN A 47 -11.22 -10.88 23.47
N ASP A 48 -11.83 -9.79 23.05
CA ASP A 48 -11.75 -8.50 23.73
C ASP A 48 -12.70 -8.59 24.94
N GLU A 49 -12.37 -9.51 25.88
CA GLU A 49 -12.98 -9.52 27.19
C GLU A 49 -12.21 -8.54 28.08
N GLU A 50 -12.96 -7.57 28.59
CA GLU A 50 -12.67 -6.77 29.79
C GLU A 50 -11.59 -5.67 29.69
N GLU A 51 -11.99 -4.50 29.13
CA GLU A 51 -11.60 -3.23 29.72
C GLU A 51 -12.82 -2.57 30.39
N ASN A 52 -13.16 -3.08 31.57
CA ASN A 52 -13.97 -2.30 32.52
C ASN A 52 -13.25 -2.15 33.85
N ASN A 53 -13.01 -0.89 34.19
CA ASN A 53 -12.62 -0.38 35.50
C ASN A 53 -11.22 -0.70 36.00
N ASN A 54 -10.28 0.25 35.72
CA ASN A 54 -9.50 0.82 36.82
C ASN A 54 -8.79 2.11 36.37
N ASN A 55 -9.06 3.17 37.11
CA ASN A 55 -8.31 4.41 37.30
C ASN A 55 -7.41 4.89 36.14
N ASN A 56 -7.81 5.98 35.50
CA ASN A 56 -7.11 6.80 34.52
C ASN A 56 -5.71 7.26 34.96
N LEU A 57 -4.74 6.35 35.00
CA LEU A 57 -3.35 6.68 34.77
C LEU A 57 -3.16 6.71 33.25
N ILE A 58 -3.23 7.88 32.65
CA ILE A 58 -2.81 8.09 31.24
C ILE A 58 -1.36 7.62 31.17
N GLU A 59 -1.14 6.44 30.60
CA GLU A 59 0.22 5.98 30.34
C GLU A 59 0.92 7.02 29.44
N SER A 60 2.11 7.45 29.84
CA SER A 60 2.90 8.38 29.05
C SER A 60 3.32 7.72 27.73
N PRO A 61 3.24 8.41 26.58
CA PRO A 61 3.66 7.86 25.31
C PRO A 61 5.16 7.55 25.33
N ILE A 62 5.54 6.43 24.73
CA ILE A 62 6.95 6.10 24.52
C ILE A 62 7.38 6.78 23.24
N LEU A 63 8.34 7.70 23.34
CA LEU A 63 8.79 8.56 22.26
C LEU A 63 10.29 8.43 22.06
N VAL A 64 10.71 7.50 21.19
CA VAL A 64 12.12 7.24 20.87
C VAL A 64 12.36 7.58 19.40
N GLY A 65 13.31 8.50 19.14
CA GLY A 65 13.77 8.83 17.80
C GLY A 65 14.72 7.77 17.23
N LEU A 66 15.08 7.90 15.96
CA LEU A 66 16.06 7.06 15.29
C LEU A 66 17.25 7.91 14.81
N ASN A 67 18.46 7.58 15.19
CA ASN A 67 19.63 8.31 14.77
C ASN A 67 19.86 8.16 13.27
N ASN A 68 20.21 9.26 12.59
CA ASN A 68 20.64 9.22 11.19
C ASN A 68 22.08 8.68 11.14
N ILE A 69 22.25 7.50 10.58
CA ILE A 69 23.51 6.78 10.53
C ILE A 69 24.16 6.76 9.14
N GLY A 70 23.86 7.79 8.33
CA GLY A 70 24.37 7.98 6.98
C GLY A 70 23.26 8.06 5.95
N ALA A 71 22.70 9.28 5.74
CA ALA A 71 21.57 9.57 4.84
C ALA A 71 20.38 8.59 4.99
N THR A 72 20.07 8.17 6.22
CA THR A 72 19.04 7.17 6.54
C THR A 72 17.70 7.77 6.98
N CYS A 73 17.45 9.04 6.72
CA CYS A 73 16.16 9.68 7.07
C CYS A 73 14.96 8.97 6.43
N TYR A 74 15.10 8.49 5.19
CA TYR A 74 14.06 7.68 4.51
C TYR A 74 13.74 6.40 5.29
N MET A 75 14.77 5.73 5.82
CA MET A 75 14.63 4.52 6.63
C MET A 75 14.01 4.84 7.99
N ASN A 76 14.47 5.90 8.64
CA ASN A 76 13.96 6.32 9.94
C ASN A 76 12.47 6.69 9.86
N ALA A 77 12.08 7.49 8.86
CA ALA A 77 10.68 7.85 8.64
C ALA A 77 9.80 6.61 8.36
N THR A 78 10.27 5.68 7.53
CA THR A 78 9.58 4.41 7.25
C THR A 78 9.41 3.58 8.51
N LEU A 79 10.48 3.36 9.28
CA LEU A 79 10.45 2.56 10.52
C LEU A 79 9.52 3.18 11.57
N GLN A 80 9.48 4.50 11.69
CA GLN A 80 8.56 5.18 12.60
C GLN A 80 7.10 4.99 12.19
N CYS A 81 6.76 5.11 10.90
CA CYS A 81 5.40 4.88 10.42
C CYS A 81 4.97 3.42 10.62
N LEU A 82 5.83 2.44 10.29
CA LEU A 82 5.54 1.03 10.49
C LEU A 82 5.46 0.66 11.97
N SER A 83 6.29 1.26 12.84
CA SER A 83 6.22 1.03 14.29
C SER A 83 4.95 1.60 14.93
N ASN A 84 4.34 2.63 14.32
CA ASN A 84 3.03 3.17 14.73
C ASN A 84 1.85 2.45 14.05
N THR A 85 2.09 1.39 13.28
CA THR A 85 1.06 0.48 12.78
C THR A 85 0.71 -0.54 13.86
N ASN A 86 -0.30 -0.22 14.67
CA ASN A 86 -0.57 -0.90 15.94
C ASN A 86 -0.61 -2.43 15.85
N LYS A 87 -1.43 -2.98 14.93
CA LYS A 87 -1.58 -4.44 14.79
C LYS A 87 -0.30 -5.12 14.31
N LEU A 88 0.52 -4.44 13.49
CA LEU A 88 1.83 -4.95 13.08
C LEU A 88 2.81 -4.97 14.27
N THR A 89 2.90 -3.86 15.00
CA THR A 89 3.76 -3.73 16.17
C THR A 89 3.35 -4.71 17.28
N GLU A 90 2.04 -4.85 17.52
CA GLU A 90 1.50 -5.83 18.45
C GLU A 90 1.87 -7.27 18.05
N HIS A 91 1.74 -7.60 16.76
CA HIS A 91 2.17 -8.92 16.26
C HIS A 91 3.64 -9.19 16.59
N PHE A 92 4.54 -8.25 16.28
CA PHE A 92 5.97 -8.44 16.53
C PHE A 92 6.31 -8.51 18.02
N LEU A 93 5.70 -7.68 18.86
CA LEU A 93 6.05 -7.62 20.28
C LEU A 93 5.39 -8.70 21.14
N LYS A 94 4.24 -9.26 20.72
CA LYS A 94 3.47 -10.22 21.52
C LYS A 94 3.39 -11.62 20.92
N ILE A 95 3.40 -11.75 19.58
CA ILE A 95 3.10 -13.01 18.89
C ILE A 95 4.33 -13.59 18.21
N TYR A 96 5.13 -12.72 17.55
CA TYR A 96 6.33 -13.15 16.84
C TYR A 96 7.32 -13.84 17.77
N LYS A 97 7.74 -15.04 17.38
CA LYS A 97 8.83 -15.75 18.03
C LYS A 97 10.12 -15.37 17.32
N ASP A 98 11.03 -14.76 18.07
CA ASP A 98 12.30 -14.30 17.55
C ASP A 98 13.07 -15.43 16.85
N ASP A 99 13.35 -15.26 15.56
CA ASP A 99 14.00 -16.24 14.71
C ASP A 99 15.07 -15.54 13.84
N PRO A 100 16.36 -15.74 14.15
CA PRO A 100 17.45 -15.13 13.37
C PRO A 100 17.50 -15.54 11.88
N ASN A 101 16.85 -16.64 11.48
CA ASN A 101 16.77 -17.05 10.08
C ASN A 101 15.82 -16.16 9.27
N LYS A 102 14.86 -15.52 9.95
CA LYS A 102 13.94 -14.51 9.39
C LYS A 102 14.60 -13.13 9.47
N LYS A 103 15.61 -12.91 8.67
CA LYS A 103 16.61 -11.84 8.85
C LYS A 103 16.01 -10.45 9.02
N MET A 104 15.12 -10.03 8.13
CA MET A 104 14.52 -8.69 8.20
C MET A 104 13.49 -8.59 9.32
N ALA A 105 12.68 -9.63 9.54
CA ALA A 105 11.72 -9.67 10.62
C ALA A 105 12.41 -9.65 11.99
N HIS A 106 13.53 -10.39 12.15
CA HIS A 106 14.36 -10.38 13.35
C HIS A 106 14.95 -8.99 13.65
N GLU A 107 15.52 -8.32 12.65
CA GLU A 107 16.08 -6.98 12.85
C GLU A 107 14.99 -5.94 13.12
N TYR A 108 13.84 -6.04 12.45
CA TYR A 108 12.71 -5.16 12.72
C TYR A 108 12.15 -5.36 14.15
N TYR A 109 12.07 -6.61 14.61
CA TYR A 109 11.72 -6.91 15.99
C TYR A 109 12.64 -6.22 17.00
N LYS A 110 13.96 -6.24 16.78
CA LYS A 110 14.93 -5.52 17.63
C LYS A 110 14.71 -4.00 17.61
N VAL A 111 14.40 -3.44 16.44
CA VAL A 111 14.04 -2.01 16.35
C VAL A 111 12.82 -1.74 17.22
N LEU A 112 11.74 -2.53 17.09
CA LEU A 112 10.53 -2.35 17.89
C LEU A 112 10.77 -2.50 19.40
N GLN A 113 11.61 -3.46 19.81
CA GLN A 113 11.99 -3.62 21.23
C GLN A 113 12.66 -2.35 21.79
N ASN A 114 13.44 -1.62 20.96
CA ASN A 114 14.05 -0.36 21.38
C ASN A 114 13.06 0.81 21.36
N LEU A 115 12.17 0.86 20.37
CA LEU A 115 11.21 1.96 20.23
C LEU A 115 10.07 1.90 21.27
N TRP A 116 9.67 0.69 21.69
CA TRP A 116 8.48 0.47 22.55
C TRP A 116 8.79 -0.08 23.95
N ASN A 117 10.06 -0.05 24.36
CA ASN A 117 10.45 -0.49 25.71
C ASN A 117 10.17 0.60 26.75
N LYS A 118 9.23 0.36 27.65
CA LYS A 118 8.87 1.28 28.75
C LYS A 118 10.04 1.59 29.70
N ASN A 119 11.01 0.71 29.79
CA ASN A 119 12.21 0.86 30.64
C ASN A 119 13.38 1.55 29.90
N ASN A 120 13.21 1.86 28.62
CA ASN A 120 14.24 2.52 27.85
C ASN A 120 14.13 4.04 28.05
N HIS A 121 15.08 4.61 28.77
CA HIS A 121 15.17 6.05 29.02
C HIS A 121 15.91 6.81 27.88
N ASN A 122 16.37 6.11 26.85
CA ASN A 122 17.05 6.70 25.72
C ASN A 122 16.03 7.47 24.85
N LYS A 123 16.41 8.71 24.49
CA LYS A 123 15.59 9.53 23.60
C LYS A 123 15.68 9.11 22.14
N SER A 124 16.72 8.35 21.76
CA SER A 124 16.94 7.88 20.39
C SER A 124 17.68 6.54 20.37
N TYR A 125 17.53 5.81 19.25
CA TYR A 125 18.16 4.52 18.96
C TYR A 125 18.90 4.57 17.62
N SER A 126 20.03 3.87 17.50
CA SER A 126 20.79 3.74 16.26
C SER A 126 20.54 2.38 15.61
N PRO A 127 19.79 2.29 14.51
CA PRO A 127 19.40 1.03 13.87
C PRO A 127 20.50 0.45 12.95
N ASN A 128 21.76 0.37 13.43
CA ASN A 128 22.92 -0.07 12.64
C ASN A 128 22.75 -1.49 12.11
N SER A 129 22.38 -2.44 12.99
CA SER A 129 22.22 -3.84 12.61
C SER A 129 21.11 -4.03 11.57
N PHE A 130 20.00 -3.30 11.73
CA PHE A 130 18.92 -3.29 10.72
C PHE A 130 19.44 -2.78 9.36
N LYS A 131 20.18 -1.67 9.34
CA LYS A 131 20.76 -1.09 8.11
C LYS A 131 21.74 -2.02 7.43
N ASP A 132 22.60 -2.71 8.20
CA ASP A 132 23.57 -3.68 7.69
C ASP A 132 22.88 -4.89 7.03
N VAL A 133 21.86 -5.44 7.69
CA VAL A 133 21.11 -6.56 7.12
C VAL A 133 20.28 -6.12 5.93
N LEU A 134 19.64 -4.95 5.98
CA LEU A 134 18.91 -4.36 4.87
C LEU A 134 19.78 -4.24 3.62
N GLY A 135 21.01 -3.73 3.76
CA GLY A 135 21.94 -3.59 2.64
C GLY A 135 22.45 -4.93 2.07
N LYS A 136 22.51 -5.98 2.90
CA LYS A 136 22.86 -7.35 2.47
C LYS A 136 21.70 -8.02 1.72
N GLU A 137 20.47 -7.83 2.19
CA GLU A 137 19.28 -8.42 1.58
C GLU A 137 18.86 -7.69 0.29
N ASN A 138 19.14 -6.38 0.19
CA ASN A 138 18.88 -5.61 -1.02
C ASN A 138 20.00 -4.57 -1.25
N PRO A 139 20.85 -4.76 -2.28
CA PRO A 139 21.95 -3.85 -2.62
C PRO A 139 21.53 -2.41 -2.91
N LEU A 140 20.26 -2.15 -3.26
CA LEU A 140 19.74 -0.79 -3.43
C LEU A 140 19.93 0.04 -2.16
N PHE A 141 19.78 -0.59 -1.00
CA PHE A 141 19.89 0.07 0.31
C PHE A 141 21.27 -0.09 0.94
N ALA A 142 22.26 -0.64 0.22
CA ALA A 142 23.63 -0.73 0.73
C ALA A 142 24.32 0.64 0.74
N GLY A 143 25.36 0.78 1.60
CA GLY A 143 26.14 2.02 1.70
C GLY A 143 25.39 3.16 2.40
N ILE A 144 25.89 4.39 2.18
CA ILE A 144 25.47 5.60 2.89
C ILE A 144 24.62 6.56 2.04
N GLN A 145 24.17 6.13 0.87
CA GLN A 145 23.42 7.00 -0.04
C GLN A 145 21.96 7.12 0.39
N ALA A 146 21.35 8.28 0.11
CA ALA A 146 19.93 8.49 0.29
C ALA A 146 19.13 7.58 -0.67
N ASN A 147 18.01 7.08 -0.18
CA ASN A 147 17.08 6.25 -0.94
C ASN A 147 15.64 6.72 -0.74
N ASP A 148 14.70 6.10 -1.41
CA ASP A 148 13.28 6.44 -1.35
C ASP A 148 12.55 5.61 -0.30
N SER A 149 11.76 6.28 0.56
CA SER A 149 10.91 5.62 1.55
C SER A 149 9.91 4.65 0.91
N LYS A 150 9.39 4.97 -0.28
CA LYS A 150 8.46 4.10 -1.01
C LYS A 150 9.11 2.75 -1.35
N ASP A 151 10.33 2.80 -1.89
CA ASP A 151 11.04 1.58 -2.28
C ASP A 151 11.37 0.71 -1.06
N LEU A 152 11.68 1.36 0.06
CA LEU A 152 11.93 0.65 1.33
C LEU A 152 10.66 0.01 1.89
N ILE A 153 9.51 0.71 1.89
CA ILE A 153 8.23 0.15 2.35
C ILE A 153 7.88 -1.09 1.54
N ASN A 154 7.97 -1.00 0.21
CA ASN A 154 7.70 -2.14 -0.67
C ASN A 154 8.58 -3.33 -0.36
N PHE A 155 9.87 -3.09 -0.25
CA PHE A 155 10.82 -4.15 0.08
C PHE A 155 10.52 -4.79 1.43
N LEU A 156 10.23 -3.99 2.47
CA LEU A 156 9.96 -4.50 3.80
C LEU A 156 8.66 -5.30 3.87
N LEU A 157 7.57 -4.81 3.26
CA LEU A 157 6.31 -5.53 3.23
C LEU A 157 6.45 -6.87 2.48
N GLU A 158 7.13 -6.87 1.34
CA GLU A 158 7.39 -8.10 0.59
C GLU A 158 8.24 -9.08 1.41
N ARG A 159 9.34 -8.61 2.00
CA ARG A 159 10.26 -9.47 2.76
C ARG A 159 9.62 -10.00 4.05
N PHE A 160 8.91 -9.18 4.80
CA PHE A 160 8.16 -9.64 5.98
C PHE A 160 7.09 -10.65 5.59
N HIS A 161 6.38 -10.44 4.46
CA HIS A 161 5.45 -11.44 3.96
C HIS A 161 6.17 -12.77 3.68
N GLN A 162 7.27 -12.76 2.94
CA GLN A 162 8.04 -13.98 2.61
C GLN A 162 8.55 -14.71 3.86
N GLU A 163 9.07 -13.98 4.85
CA GLU A 163 9.64 -14.56 6.07
C GLU A 163 8.57 -15.04 7.07
N LEU A 164 7.39 -14.43 7.08
CA LEU A 164 6.32 -14.70 8.06
C LEU A 164 5.14 -15.48 7.47
N ASN A 165 5.15 -15.77 6.17
CA ASN A 165 4.08 -16.54 5.54
C ASN A 165 4.13 -18.00 6.01
N THR A 166 2.99 -18.50 6.50
CA THR A 166 2.86 -19.90 6.96
C THR A 166 2.41 -20.85 5.85
N GLU A 167 1.93 -20.30 4.73
CA GLU A 167 1.53 -21.09 3.57
C GLU A 167 2.69 -21.27 2.58
N ASN A 168 2.63 -22.35 1.81
CA ASN A 168 3.62 -22.59 0.77
C ASN A 168 3.22 -21.85 -0.54
N PRO A 169 3.91 -20.77 -0.92
CA PRO A 169 3.56 -20.00 -2.12
C PRO A 169 3.73 -20.82 -3.43
N ASN A 170 4.50 -21.93 -3.38
CA ASN A 170 4.73 -22.83 -4.49
C ASN A 170 3.81 -24.08 -4.48
N LYS A 171 2.81 -24.12 -3.61
CA LYS A 171 1.83 -25.20 -3.58
C LYS A 171 1.13 -25.26 -4.94
N ASN A 172 1.38 -26.35 -5.68
CA ASN A 172 0.64 -26.60 -6.90
C ASN A 172 -0.84 -26.78 -6.55
N ILE A 173 -1.62 -25.77 -6.87
CA ILE A 173 -3.05 -25.88 -6.85
C ILE A 173 -3.39 -26.79 -8.00
N ASN A 174 -3.92 -27.99 -7.72
CA ASN A 174 -4.56 -28.80 -8.75
C ASN A 174 -5.77 -27.99 -9.22
N ASN A 175 -5.52 -27.07 -10.14
CA ASN A 175 -6.58 -26.49 -10.95
C ASN A 175 -7.15 -27.67 -11.73
N ASN A 176 -8.20 -28.28 -11.20
CA ASN A 176 -9.12 -29.00 -12.06
C ASN A 176 -9.42 -27.98 -13.17
N MET A 177 -8.92 -28.28 -14.37
CA MET A 177 -8.92 -27.37 -15.51
C MET A 177 -10.35 -26.85 -15.69
N ILE A 178 -10.60 -25.65 -15.17
CA ILE A 178 -11.79 -24.91 -15.54
C ILE A 178 -11.65 -24.70 -17.04
N SER A 179 -12.65 -25.16 -17.79
CA SER A 179 -12.61 -25.05 -19.24
C SER A 179 -12.46 -23.56 -19.59
N ALA A 180 -11.87 -23.25 -20.72
CA ALA A 180 -11.76 -21.86 -21.19
C ALA A 180 -13.13 -21.17 -21.28
N GLU A 181 -14.20 -21.94 -21.33
CA GLU A 181 -15.61 -21.48 -21.36
C GLU A 181 -16.15 -21.08 -19.97
N ASP A 182 -15.67 -21.70 -18.89
CA ASP A 182 -16.09 -21.38 -17.51
C ASP A 182 -15.37 -20.15 -16.93
N GLN A 183 -14.31 -19.65 -17.57
CA GLN A 183 -13.49 -18.51 -17.10
C GLN A 183 -14.11 -17.13 -17.45
N THR A 184 -15.36 -17.08 -17.79
CA THR A 184 -15.98 -15.90 -18.41
C THR A 184 -16.83 -15.08 -17.46
N ASP A 185 -17.06 -15.60 -16.27
CA ASP A 185 -17.84 -14.97 -15.25
C ASP A 185 -16.96 -14.34 -14.17
N GLU A 186 -17.25 -13.10 -13.82
CA GLU A 186 -16.56 -12.34 -12.78
C GLU A 186 -16.53 -13.12 -11.45
N GLN A 187 -17.64 -13.75 -11.08
CA GLN A 187 -17.77 -14.49 -9.83
C GLN A 187 -16.87 -15.73 -9.81
N SER A 188 -16.83 -16.49 -10.90
CA SER A 188 -15.97 -17.67 -11.03
C SER A 188 -14.49 -17.29 -10.97
N MET A 189 -14.10 -16.21 -11.66
CA MET A 189 -12.73 -15.71 -11.62
C MET A 189 -12.34 -15.20 -10.23
N LEU A 190 -13.25 -14.52 -9.55
CA LEU A 190 -13.04 -14.06 -8.18
C LEU A 190 -12.88 -15.25 -7.21
N GLN A 191 -13.75 -16.24 -7.31
CA GLN A 191 -13.69 -17.43 -6.46
C GLN A 191 -12.35 -18.16 -6.61
N LEU A 192 -11.91 -18.38 -7.84
CA LEU A 192 -10.61 -18.98 -8.13
C LEU A 192 -9.47 -18.19 -7.51
N PHE A 193 -9.48 -16.88 -7.71
CA PHE A 193 -8.47 -16.01 -7.13
C PHE A 193 -8.46 -16.09 -5.59
N LEU A 194 -9.63 -16.07 -4.95
CA LEU A 194 -9.74 -16.16 -3.49
C LEU A 194 -9.30 -17.52 -2.95
N GLU A 195 -9.57 -18.61 -3.64
CA GLU A 195 -9.08 -19.95 -3.29
C GLU A 195 -7.56 -20.03 -3.39
N GLU A 196 -6.99 -19.49 -4.47
CA GLU A 196 -5.55 -19.40 -4.66
C GLU A 196 -4.91 -18.51 -3.59
N PHE A 197 -5.50 -17.36 -3.32
CA PHE A 197 -5.04 -16.44 -2.28
C PHE A 197 -4.95 -17.13 -0.91
N LYS A 198 -6.01 -17.81 -0.47
CA LYS A 198 -6.04 -18.53 0.81
C LYS A 198 -4.95 -19.61 0.93
N GLN A 199 -4.61 -20.24 -0.18
CA GLN A 199 -3.61 -21.31 -0.20
C GLN A 199 -2.18 -20.79 -0.24
N LYS A 200 -1.95 -19.54 -0.68
CA LYS A 200 -0.62 -18.96 -0.87
C LYS A 200 -0.25 -17.92 0.16
N PHE A 201 -1.22 -17.23 0.75
CA PHE A 201 -0.97 -16.05 1.59
C PHE A 201 -1.61 -16.17 2.96
N ASN A 202 -0.77 -16.36 3.98
CA ASN A 202 -1.16 -16.30 5.38
C ASN A 202 -0.02 -15.73 6.22
N SER A 203 0.11 -14.43 6.23
CA SER A 203 1.09 -13.70 7.03
C SER A 203 0.43 -12.48 7.69
N PRO A 204 1.05 -11.90 8.72
CA PRO A 204 0.60 -10.62 9.27
C PRO A 204 0.50 -9.53 8.20
N ILE A 205 1.38 -9.57 7.19
CA ILE A 205 1.40 -8.58 6.11
C ILE A 205 0.21 -8.78 5.18
N SER A 206 -0.05 -10.00 4.71
CA SER A 206 -1.22 -10.26 3.85
C SER A 206 -2.53 -9.95 4.57
N ASN A 207 -2.61 -10.22 5.88
CA ASN A 207 -3.82 -10.01 6.68
C ASN A 207 -4.08 -8.53 7.01
N LEU A 208 -3.04 -7.69 7.01
CA LEU A 208 -3.13 -6.28 7.38
C LEU A 208 -3.10 -5.33 6.18
N PHE A 209 -2.26 -5.60 5.17
CA PHE A 209 -1.93 -4.64 4.12
C PHE A 209 -2.39 -5.04 2.73
N TYR A 210 -2.89 -6.28 2.50
CA TYR A 210 -3.31 -6.68 1.18
C TYR A 210 -4.77 -6.34 0.93
N GLY A 211 -5.00 -5.57 -0.12
CA GLY A 211 -6.28 -5.38 -0.76
C GLY A 211 -6.29 -6.08 -2.12
N ILE A 212 -7.41 -6.05 -2.80
CA ILE A 212 -7.62 -6.69 -4.10
C ILE A 212 -7.97 -5.63 -5.14
N LEU A 213 -7.27 -5.69 -6.28
CA LEU A 213 -7.61 -4.95 -7.49
C LEU A 213 -8.34 -5.88 -8.45
N GLU A 214 -9.34 -5.36 -9.11
CA GLU A 214 -10.02 -5.94 -10.25
C GLU A 214 -9.60 -5.21 -11.52
N THR A 215 -9.27 -5.96 -12.56
CA THR A 215 -8.93 -5.42 -13.88
C THR A 215 -9.94 -5.92 -14.89
N LYS A 216 -10.55 -5.02 -15.64
CA LYS A 216 -11.51 -5.30 -16.71
C LYS A 216 -10.87 -4.97 -18.05
N THR A 217 -10.89 -5.93 -18.97
CA THR A 217 -10.38 -5.75 -20.34
C THR A 217 -11.44 -6.14 -21.34
N ARG A 218 -11.89 -5.20 -22.16
CA ARG A 218 -12.88 -5.43 -23.22
C ARG A 218 -12.26 -5.32 -24.60
N CYS A 219 -12.20 -6.42 -25.33
CA CYS A 219 -11.76 -6.43 -26.73
C CYS A 219 -12.71 -5.62 -27.62
N GLN A 220 -12.19 -4.67 -28.40
CA GLN A 220 -13.02 -3.83 -29.28
C GLN A 220 -13.44 -4.53 -30.58
N VAL A 221 -12.86 -5.71 -30.89
CA VAL A 221 -13.19 -6.48 -32.11
C VAL A 221 -14.34 -7.46 -31.86
N CYS A 222 -14.27 -8.22 -30.76
CA CYS A 222 -15.28 -9.25 -30.47
C CYS A 222 -16.13 -8.96 -29.21
N ASN A 223 -15.94 -7.81 -28.59
CA ASN A 223 -16.63 -7.34 -27.38
C ASN A 223 -16.52 -8.25 -26.14
N VAL A 224 -15.59 -9.21 -26.17
CA VAL A 224 -15.34 -10.07 -25.01
C VAL A 224 -14.83 -9.24 -23.86
N LEU A 225 -15.44 -9.39 -22.70
CA LEU A 225 -14.99 -8.81 -21.44
C LEU A 225 -14.19 -9.85 -20.65
N LYS A 226 -13.10 -9.41 -20.06
CA LYS A 226 -12.19 -10.23 -19.29
C LYS A 226 -11.97 -9.61 -17.91
N TYR A 227 -12.02 -10.46 -16.88
CA TYR A 227 -11.72 -10.08 -15.51
C TYR A 227 -10.42 -10.70 -15.04
N ASN A 228 -9.65 -9.95 -14.26
CA ASN A 228 -8.47 -10.45 -13.57
C ASN A 228 -8.38 -9.80 -12.19
N PHE A 229 -8.02 -10.58 -11.18
CA PHE A 229 -7.85 -10.12 -9.81
C PHE A 229 -6.39 -10.21 -9.39
N GLN A 230 -5.92 -9.24 -8.62
CA GLN A 230 -4.56 -9.22 -8.10
C GLN A 230 -4.49 -8.54 -6.74
N VAL A 231 -3.54 -8.95 -5.91
CA VAL A 231 -3.27 -8.25 -4.64
C VAL A 231 -2.52 -6.95 -4.84
N TYR A 232 -2.77 -5.99 -3.97
CA TYR A 232 -1.92 -4.81 -3.81
C TYR A 232 -1.64 -4.59 -2.31
N SER A 233 -0.49 -4.05 -1.99
CA SER A 233 -0.11 -3.68 -0.62
C SER A 233 -0.04 -2.17 -0.41
N PHE A 234 -0.03 -1.39 -1.48
CA PHE A 234 -0.16 0.07 -1.46
C PHE A 234 -0.70 0.60 -2.78
N LEU A 235 -1.33 1.77 -2.74
CA LEU A 235 -1.79 2.48 -3.93
C LEU A 235 -0.78 3.55 -4.33
N GLU A 236 -0.59 3.74 -5.62
CA GLU A 236 0.24 4.80 -6.17
C GLU A 236 -0.59 5.73 -7.06
N PHE A 237 -0.66 7.01 -6.69
CA PHE A 237 -1.38 8.02 -7.44
C PHE A 237 -0.42 9.00 -8.14
N PRO A 238 -0.35 9.00 -9.47
CA PRO A 238 0.53 9.86 -10.24
C PRO A 238 -0.05 11.28 -10.35
N LEU A 239 0.32 12.18 -9.43
CA LEU A 239 -0.33 13.49 -9.24
C LEU A 239 -0.32 14.37 -10.51
N GLN A 240 0.78 14.36 -11.28
CA GLN A 240 0.86 15.10 -12.54
C GLN A 240 -0.17 14.58 -13.56
N GLN A 241 -0.33 13.27 -13.65
CA GLN A 241 -1.29 12.65 -14.57
C GLN A 241 -2.73 12.88 -14.11
N VAL A 242 -2.98 12.90 -12.79
CA VAL A 242 -4.28 13.28 -12.22
C VAL A 242 -4.63 14.70 -12.63
N ASN A 243 -3.76 15.69 -12.43
CA ASN A 243 -4.02 17.07 -12.83
C ASN A 243 -4.19 17.20 -14.36
N GLN A 244 -3.38 16.50 -15.16
CA GLN A 244 -3.52 16.49 -16.62
C GLN A 244 -4.87 15.92 -17.07
N TYR A 245 -5.35 14.86 -16.42
CA TYR A 245 -6.67 14.29 -16.68
C TYR A 245 -7.78 15.31 -16.42
N TYR A 246 -7.75 16.00 -15.26
CA TYR A 246 -8.75 17.01 -14.91
C TYR A 246 -8.68 18.26 -15.79
N PHE A 247 -7.49 18.62 -16.27
CA PHE A 247 -7.33 19.66 -17.31
C PHE A 247 -7.99 19.23 -18.62
N ASN A 248 -7.74 18.02 -19.10
CA ASN A 248 -8.27 17.52 -20.37
C ASN A 248 -9.81 17.44 -20.39
N ILE A 249 -10.45 17.18 -19.25
CA ILE A 249 -11.92 17.19 -19.14
C ILE A 249 -12.50 18.58 -18.76
N GLY A 250 -11.66 19.63 -18.78
CA GLY A 250 -12.09 21.01 -18.54
C GLY A 250 -12.47 21.34 -17.09
N ARG A 251 -12.05 20.53 -16.11
CA ARG A 251 -12.38 20.74 -14.69
C ARG A 251 -11.32 21.51 -13.90
N LYS A 252 -10.08 21.57 -14.40
CA LYS A 252 -8.96 22.30 -13.77
C LYS A 252 -8.15 23.06 -14.82
N PRO A 253 -7.50 24.18 -14.45
CA PRO A 253 -6.50 24.79 -15.31
C PRO A 253 -5.24 23.94 -15.35
N LEU A 254 -4.41 24.09 -16.41
CA LEU A 254 -3.10 23.44 -16.48
C LEU A 254 -2.14 24.01 -15.42
N VAL A 255 -2.23 25.33 -15.21
CA VAL A 255 -1.50 26.10 -14.20
C VAL A 255 -2.48 27.10 -13.57
N THR A 256 -2.31 27.38 -12.30
CA THR A 256 -3.08 28.37 -11.56
C THR A 256 -2.65 29.79 -11.93
N LEU A 257 -3.42 30.81 -11.54
CA LEU A 257 -3.12 32.23 -11.85
C LEU A 257 -1.78 32.71 -11.28
N ASP A 258 -1.29 32.07 -10.22
CA ASP A 258 0.01 32.36 -9.60
C ASP A 258 1.15 31.48 -10.17
N GLY A 259 0.91 30.77 -11.28
CA GLY A 259 1.91 29.99 -12.00
C GLY A 259 2.27 28.64 -11.37
N LYS A 260 1.48 28.16 -10.40
CA LYS A 260 1.71 26.87 -9.74
C LYS A 260 0.88 25.76 -10.35
N ASN A 261 1.25 24.51 -10.05
CA ASN A 261 0.38 23.37 -10.36
C ASN A 261 -0.90 23.43 -9.50
N PRO A 262 -2.07 23.06 -10.05
CA PRO A 262 -3.30 23.00 -9.29
C PRO A 262 -3.21 22.01 -8.11
N ASP A 263 -3.90 22.32 -7.01
CA ASP A 263 -4.07 21.40 -5.90
C ASP A 263 -4.73 20.11 -6.37
N VAL A 264 -4.40 18.99 -5.75
CA VAL A 264 -5.02 17.69 -5.98
C VAL A 264 -5.79 17.28 -4.73
N ASP A 265 -7.05 16.89 -4.90
CA ASP A 265 -7.80 16.21 -3.85
C ASP A 265 -7.57 14.71 -3.92
N LEU A 266 -7.46 14.04 -2.76
CA LEU A 266 -7.23 12.59 -2.72
C LEU A 266 -8.38 11.82 -3.41
N TYR A 267 -9.61 12.30 -3.33
CA TYR A 267 -10.73 11.68 -4.03
C TYR A 267 -10.62 11.80 -5.56
N GLU A 268 -10.00 12.85 -6.07
CA GLU A 268 -9.70 12.96 -7.51
C GLU A 268 -8.71 11.86 -7.96
N CYS A 269 -7.79 11.46 -7.08
CA CYS A 269 -6.89 10.35 -7.36
C CYS A 269 -7.66 9.02 -7.48
N PHE A 270 -8.63 8.78 -6.60
CA PHE A 270 -9.49 7.60 -6.68
C PHE A 270 -10.37 7.62 -7.93
N GLU A 271 -10.96 8.78 -8.29
CA GLU A 271 -11.71 8.93 -9.55
C GLU A 271 -10.84 8.66 -10.77
N TYR A 272 -9.63 9.25 -10.80
CA TYR A 272 -8.67 9.01 -11.88
C TYR A 272 -8.33 7.52 -12.03
N ASN A 273 -8.23 6.78 -10.92
CA ASN A 273 -7.92 5.35 -10.95
C ASN A 273 -8.99 4.51 -11.65
N LYS A 274 -10.26 4.97 -11.63
CA LYS A 274 -11.40 4.29 -12.29
C LYS A 274 -11.51 4.59 -13.79
N LYS A 275 -10.62 5.45 -14.34
CA LYS A 275 -10.69 5.80 -15.77
C LYS A 275 -10.51 4.57 -16.65
N VAL A 276 -11.21 4.60 -17.78
CA VAL A 276 -11.07 3.58 -18.82
C VAL A 276 -10.01 4.05 -19.82
N ASP A 277 -8.98 3.26 -20.02
CA ASP A 277 -7.92 3.51 -20.99
C ASP A 277 -8.14 2.71 -22.28
N LEU A 278 -7.94 3.35 -23.43
CA LEU A 278 -7.90 2.66 -24.72
C LEU A 278 -6.49 2.12 -24.97
N MET A 279 -6.36 0.81 -24.96
CA MET A 279 -5.13 0.09 -25.32
C MET A 279 -5.10 -0.13 -26.82
N ASN A 280 -4.36 0.71 -27.56
CA ASN A 280 -4.24 0.65 -29.02
C ASN A 280 -2.79 0.78 -29.47
N GLY A 281 -2.53 0.62 -30.77
CA GLY A 281 -1.20 0.70 -31.37
C GLY A 281 -0.23 -0.31 -30.72
N GLU A 282 0.89 0.18 -30.19
CA GLU A 282 1.89 -0.66 -29.50
C GLU A 282 1.39 -1.24 -28.17
N ASN A 283 0.30 -0.68 -27.60
CA ASN A 283 -0.30 -1.14 -26.35
C ASN A 283 -1.47 -2.12 -26.57
N GLN A 284 -1.73 -2.59 -27.77
CA GLN A 284 -2.75 -3.60 -28.03
C GLN A 284 -2.61 -4.81 -27.12
N MET A 285 -3.73 -5.37 -26.70
CA MET A 285 -3.79 -6.55 -25.84
C MET A 285 -4.16 -7.80 -26.66
N TYR A 286 -3.55 -8.94 -26.31
CA TYR A 286 -3.87 -10.20 -26.95
C TYR A 286 -5.28 -10.67 -26.56
N CYS A 287 -6.10 -10.93 -27.56
CA CYS A 287 -7.43 -11.48 -27.39
C CYS A 287 -7.46 -12.96 -27.80
N ASN A 288 -7.67 -13.88 -26.87
CA ASN A 288 -7.71 -15.31 -27.14
C ASN A 288 -8.83 -15.68 -28.13
N ARG A 289 -10.01 -15.00 -28.07
CA ARG A 289 -11.12 -15.26 -29.01
C ARG A 289 -10.81 -14.83 -30.43
N CYS A 290 -10.13 -13.69 -30.59
CA CYS A 290 -9.70 -13.22 -31.90
C CYS A 290 -8.40 -13.86 -32.36
N ASN A 291 -7.66 -14.49 -31.45
CA ASN A 291 -6.34 -15.09 -31.64
C ASN A 291 -5.30 -14.11 -32.20
N LYS A 292 -5.38 -12.83 -31.78
CA LYS A 292 -4.48 -11.76 -32.22
C LYS A 292 -4.46 -10.58 -31.23
N LEU A 293 -3.51 -9.65 -31.41
CA LEU A 293 -3.52 -8.36 -30.74
C LEU A 293 -4.71 -7.53 -31.22
N CYS A 294 -5.44 -6.94 -30.31
CA CYS A 294 -6.63 -6.13 -30.59
C CYS A 294 -6.63 -4.86 -29.73
N ASP A 295 -7.21 -3.81 -30.26
CA ASP A 295 -7.56 -2.65 -29.45
C ASP A 295 -8.51 -3.08 -28.36
N SER A 296 -8.28 -2.60 -27.14
CA SER A 296 -9.05 -3.02 -25.96
C SER A 296 -9.30 -1.84 -25.03
N LEU A 297 -10.47 -1.80 -24.41
CA LEU A 297 -10.73 -0.92 -23.26
C LEU A 297 -10.22 -1.61 -22.00
N TYR A 298 -9.50 -0.86 -21.19
CA TYR A 298 -8.86 -1.35 -19.96
C TYR A 298 -9.21 -0.45 -18.79
N SER A 299 -9.65 -1.03 -17.67
CA SER A 299 -9.84 -0.33 -16.42
C SER A 299 -9.32 -1.14 -15.25
N THR A 300 -8.93 -0.44 -14.19
CA THR A 300 -8.55 -1.06 -12.92
C THR A 300 -9.39 -0.43 -11.81
N GLU A 301 -10.04 -1.27 -11.02
CA GLU A 301 -10.90 -0.85 -9.92
C GLU A 301 -10.41 -1.49 -8.62
N LEU A 302 -10.67 -0.85 -7.49
CA LEU A 302 -10.46 -1.45 -6.19
C LEU A 302 -11.60 -2.44 -5.93
N TRP A 303 -11.31 -3.73 -5.88
CA TRP A 303 -12.32 -4.71 -5.47
C TRP A 303 -12.55 -4.63 -3.94
N SER A 304 -11.46 -4.64 -3.14
CA SER A 304 -11.54 -4.45 -1.69
C SER A 304 -10.36 -3.67 -1.14
N GLY A 305 -10.57 -2.94 -0.03
CA GLY A 305 -9.52 -2.27 0.73
C GLY A 305 -8.85 -3.18 1.76
N PRO A 306 -7.59 -2.95 2.13
CA PRO A 306 -6.90 -3.63 3.24
C PRO A 306 -7.27 -3.02 4.59
N LYS A 307 -6.91 -3.64 5.71
CA LYS A 307 -7.07 -3.04 7.05
C LYS A 307 -6.17 -1.81 7.27
N TYR A 308 -4.98 -1.82 6.67
CA TYR A 308 -4.04 -0.70 6.67
C TYR A 308 -3.73 -0.33 5.23
N LEU A 309 -4.24 0.82 4.82
CA LEU A 309 -4.10 1.35 3.46
C LEU A 309 -2.93 2.31 3.41
N ILE A 310 -1.95 2.01 2.56
CA ILE A 310 -0.79 2.87 2.28
C ILE A 310 -0.98 3.50 0.90
N ILE A 311 -0.84 4.83 0.83
CA ILE A 311 -1.01 5.60 -0.41
C ILE A 311 0.27 6.38 -0.69
N ASN A 312 0.90 6.13 -1.83
CA ASN A 312 2.01 6.92 -2.33
C ASN A 312 1.49 8.04 -3.26
N LEU A 313 1.84 9.26 -2.93
CA LEU A 313 1.58 10.45 -3.74
C LEU A 313 2.74 10.64 -4.72
N ASN A 314 2.68 9.93 -5.86
CA ASN A 314 3.76 9.92 -6.84
C ASN A 314 3.90 11.28 -7.53
N ARG A 315 5.03 11.93 -7.26
CA ARG A 315 5.39 13.27 -7.79
C ARG A 315 6.31 13.19 -9.00
N GLY A 316 6.34 12.05 -9.69
CA GLY A 316 7.21 11.80 -10.85
C GLY A 316 8.65 11.49 -10.46
N LYS A 317 9.50 11.38 -11.47
CA LYS A 317 10.92 11.05 -11.29
C LYS A 317 11.59 12.12 -10.44
N GLY A 318 12.22 11.69 -9.34
CA GLY A 318 12.89 12.58 -8.40
C GLY A 318 11.94 13.38 -7.50
N ALA A 319 10.64 13.06 -7.47
CA ALA A 319 9.60 13.73 -6.67
C ALA A 319 9.52 15.25 -6.91
N VAL A 320 9.71 15.69 -8.16
CA VAL A 320 9.82 17.11 -8.53
C VAL A 320 8.48 17.79 -8.83
N TYR A 321 7.38 17.03 -8.97
CA TYR A 321 6.06 17.61 -9.24
C TYR A 321 5.48 18.21 -7.96
N GLU A 322 5.58 19.52 -7.85
CA GLU A 322 5.10 20.28 -6.71
C GLU A 322 3.63 20.64 -6.90
N CYS A 323 2.75 20.08 -6.09
CA CYS A 323 1.37 20.49 -5.92
C CYS A 323 0.95 20.22 -4.47
N LYS A 324 0.00 21.00 -3.97
CA LYS A 324 -0.64 20.69 -2.69
C LYS A 324 -1.59 19.52 -2.88
N VAL A 325 -1.62 18.61 -1.90
CA VAL A 325 -2.58 17.49 -1.88
C VAL A 325 -3.47 17.64 -0.67
N ASN A 326 -4.78 17.73 -0.93
CA ASN A 326 -5.79 17.73 0.12
C ASN A 326 -6.19 16.28 0.41
N PHE A 327 -6.02 15.83 1.65
CA PHE A 327 -6.39 14.50 2.09
C PHE A 327 -7.14 14.55 3.43
N PRO A 328 -8.22 13.77 3.60
CA PRO A 328 -9.03 13.80 4.80
C PRO A 328 -8.36 13.02 5.95
N GLU A 329 -8.68 13.37 7.19
CA GLU A 329 -8.35 12.56 8.35
C GLU A 329 -9.16 11.26 8.39
N HIS A 330 -10.45 11.34 7.99
CA HIS A 330 -11.35 10.20 7.82
C HIS A 330 -11.63 10.00 6.33
N LEU A 331 -11.01 8.99 5.76
CA LEU A 331 -11.14 8.65 4.34
C LEU A 331 -12.26 7.61 4.17
N ASN A 332 -13.24 7.91 3.32
CA ASN A 332 -14.29 6.96 2.94
C ASN A 332 -14.14 6.59 1.47
N ILE A 333 -13.84 5.32 1.19
CA ILE A 333 -13.67 4.80 -0.17
C ILE A 333 -14.84 3.95 -0.65
N LEU A 334 -16.01 4.00 0.01
CA LEU A 334 -17.20 3.21 -0.34
C LEU A 334 -17.61 3.33 -1.81
N ASN A 335 -17.47 4.53 -2.40
CA ASN A 335 -17.80 4.77 -3.80
C ASN A 335 -16.71 4.33 -4.79
N TYR A 336 -15.58 3.85 -4.29
CA TYR A 336 -14.39 3.51 -5.07
C TYR A 336 -14.03 2.03 -5.00
N VAL A 337 -14.76 1.24 -4.21
CA VAL A 337 -14.58 -0.21 -4.09
C VAL A 337 -15.80 -0.95 -4.63
N THR A 338 -15.57 -2.11 -5.23
CA THR A 338 -16.63 -3.00 -5.72
C THR A 338 -17.26 -3.77 -4.55
N TYR A 339 -16.44 -4.35 -3.66
CA TYR A 339 -16.91 -5.08 -2.47
C TYR A 339 -17.18 -4.13 -1.30
N LYS A 340 -18.41 -3.67 -1.18
CA LYS A 340 -18.85 -2.64 -0.22
C LYS A 340 -18.99 -3.12 1.23
N GLN A 341 -19.05 -4.43 1.46
CA GLN A 341 -19.12 -5.03 2.80
C GLN A 341 -17.74 -5.17 3.46
N GLY A 342 -16.66 -4.90 2.72
CA GLY A 342 -15.31 -4.87 3.25
C GLY A 342 -14.95 -3.55 3.93
N VAL A 343 -13.65 -3.34 4.16
CA VAL A 343 -13.14 -2.10 4.74
C VAL A 343 -13.30 -0.95 3.78
N THR A 344 -14.09 0.06 4.14
CA THR A 344 -14.37 1.22 3.30
C THR A 344 -14.08 2.56 3.98
N THR A 345 -13.88 2.57 5.30
CA THR A 345 -13.62 3.78 6.09
C THR A 345 -12.33 3.67 6.87
N TYR A 346 -11.55 4.74 6.80
CA TYR A 346 -10.20 4.76 7.35
C TYR A 346 -9.93 6.02 8.14
N GLY A 347 -9.06 5.90 9.16
CA GLY A 347 -8.49 7.01 9.89
C GLY A 347 -7.01 7.19 9.58
N LEU A 348 -6.61 8.42 9.27
CA LEU A 348 -5.19 8.76 9.07
C LEU A 348 -4.43 8.59 10.38
N TYR A 349 -3.32 7.84 10.35
CA TYR A 349 -2.49 7.64 11.54
C TYR A 349 -1.00 7.98 11.34
N ALA A 350 -0.52 7.99 10.08
CA ALA A 350 0.85 8.43 9.83
C ALA A 350 0.99 9.06 8.43
N VAL A 351 1.98 9.93 8.28
CA VAL A 351 2.34 10.59 7.02
C VAL A 351 3.85 10.70 6.94
N ILE A 352 4.45 10.22 5.85
CA ILE A 352 5.83 10.57 5.51
C ILE A 352 5.79 11.83 4.66
N CYS A 353 6.53 12.85 5.08
CA CYS A 353 6.73 14.08 4.32
C CYS A 353 8.18 14.15 3.81
N HIS A 354 8.32 14.72 2.61
CA HIS A 354 9.61 15.01 2.01
C HIS A 354 9.88 16.52 2.05
N LEU A 355 11.05 16.90 2.56
CA LEU A 355 11.56 18.27 2.58
C LEU A 355 12.68 18.39 1.55
N GLY A 356 12.56 19.30 0.60
CA GLY A 356 13.61 19.58 -0.38
C GLY A 356 13.13 19.44 -1.82
N PRO A 357 14.00 19.80 -2.78
CA PRO A 357 13.61 19.96 -4.19
C PRO A 357 13.50 18.65 -4.95
N SER A 358 14.01 17.53 -4.42
CA SER A 358 13.90 16.22 -5.08
C SER A 358 14.10 15.08 -4.09
N SER A 359 13.57 13.88 -4.40
CA SER A 359 13.74 12.68 -3.57
C SER A 359 15.19 12.23 -3.39
N MET A 360 16.10 12.70 -4.25
CA MET A 360 17.54 12.39 -4.18
C MET A 360 18.34 13.42 -3.37
N SER A 361 17.75 14.61 -3.10
CA SER A 361 18.37 15.70 -2.36
C SER A 361 17.35 16.35 -1.46
N GLY A 362 17.11 15.76 -0.31
CA GLY A 362 16.14 16.26 0.62
C GLY A 362 16.18 15.46 1.92
N HIS A 363 15.14 15.60 2.69
CA HIS A 363 15.05 14.99 3.99
C HIS A 363 13.64 14.40 4.20
N PHE A 364 13.56 13.19 4.71
CA PHE A 364 12.29 12.55 5.06
C PHE A 364 12.04 12.69 6.55
N VAL A 365 10.80 13.03 6.88
CA VAL A 365 10.30 13.06 8.26
C VAL A 365 8.97 12.28 8.34
N ALA A 366 8.65 11.79 9.53
CA ALA A 366 7.39 11.10 9.76
C ALA A 366 6.53 11.86 10.78
N TYR A 367 5.26 12.02 10.45
CA TYR A 367 4.22 12.41 11.40
C TYR A 367 3.44 11.16 11.77
N CYS A 368 3.37 10.83 13.06
CA CYS A 368 2.62 9.66 13.51
C CYS A 368 1.68 10.03 14.68
N ARG A 369 0.49 9.45 14.66
CA ARG A 369 -0.45 9.53 15.77
C ARG A 369 -0.16 8.40 16.74
N ASN A 370 0.36 8.74 17.91
CA ASN A 370 0.71 7.75 18.93
C ASN A 370 -0.54 7.00 19.41
N SER A 371 -0.41 5.69 19.58
CA SER A 371 -1.54 4.82 19.93
C SER A 371 -1.97 4.93 21.39
N ILE A 372 -1.10 5.42 22.28
CA ILE A 372 -1.36 5.54 23.71
C ILE A 372 -2.16 6.82 23.98
N ASP A 373 -1.59 7.99 23.69
CA ASP A 373 -2.20 9.30 24.02
C ASP A 373 -3.01 9.93 22.88
N LYS A 374 -3.07 9.26 21.71
CA LYS A 374 -3.77 9.71 20.49
C LYS A 374 -3.31 11.07 19.95
N GLN A 375 -2.15 11.59 20.41
CA GLN A 375 -1.56 12.84 19.95
C GLN A 375 -0.67 12.61 18.74
N TRP A 376 -0.48 13.67 17.93
CA TRP A 376 0.43 13.66 16.81
C TRP A 376 1.84 14.05 17.22
N TYR A 377 2.83 13.33 16.68
CA TYR A 377 4.24 13.58 16.89
C TYR A 377 4.98 13.63 15.57
N LEU A 378 5.88 14.60 15.45
CA LEU A 378 6.86 14.71 14.37
C LEU A 378 8.13 13.97 14.78
N TYR A 379 8.48 12.97 14.00
CA TYR A 379 9.73 12.23 14.09
C TYR A 379 10.69 12.75 13.02
N ASN A 380 11.70 13.47 13.45
CA ASN A 380 12.77 14.00 12.60
C ASN A 380 14.08 13.38 13.06
N ASP A 381 14.41 12.21 12.51
CA ASP A 381 15.51 11.36 12.94
C ASP A 381 15.49 11.13 14.47
N ALA A 382 16.52 11.57 15.18
CA ALA A 382 16.66 11.42 16.63
C ALA A 382 15.69 12.30 17.43
N PHE A 383 15.10 13.31 16.82
CA PHE A 383 14.23 14.27 17.50
C PHE A 383 12.76 13.92 17.35
N VAL A 384 12.05 13.90 18.48
CA VAL A 384 10.62 13.66 18.51
C VAL A 384 9.94 14.83 19.22
N ASN A 385 9.02 15.48 18.53
CA ASN A 385 8.29 16.63 19.06
C ASN A 385 6.78 16.45 18.90
N LYS A 386 6.01 16.84 19.93
CA LYS A 386 4.57 16.91 19.78
C LYS A 386 4.21 17.97 18.73
N CYS A 387 3.28 17.65 17.86
CA CYS A 387 2.86 18.52 16.77
C CYS A 387 1.35 18.53 16.60
N THR A 388 0.87 19.40 15.73
CA THR A 388 -0.50 19.39 15.22
C THR A 388 -0.61 18.41 14.05
N LYS A 389 -1.85 18.19 13.58
CA LYS A 389 -2.11 17.31 12.44
C LYS A 389 -1.30 17.71 11.20
N PRO A 390 -0.81 16.75 10.40
CA PRO A 390 0.08 17.00 9.26
C PRO A 390 -0.56 17.74 8.07
N GLN A 391 -1.85 18.01 8.10
CA GLN A 391 -2.58 18.72 7.03
C GLN A 391 -2.18 20.18 6.85
N GLN A 392 -1.41 20.76 7.77
CA GLN A 392 -1.03 22.18 7.71
C GLN A 392 0.29 22.45 6.96
N TYR A 393 0.91 21.46 6.40
CA TYR A 393 2.11 21.53 5.53
C TYR A 393 3.23 22.47 6.02
N LYS A 394 3.41 22.61 7.31
CA LYS A 394 4.45 23.49 7.85
C LYS A 394 5.87 22.97 7.57
N GLU A 395 6.00 21.65 7.45
CA GLU A 395 7.30 20.99 7.28
C GLU A 395 7.22 19.89 6.21
N GLY A 396 7.46 20.28 4.96
CA GLY A 396 7.59 19.37 3.84
C GLY A 396 6.28 18.99 3.12
N MET A 397 6.43 18.37 1.95
CA MET A 397 5.30 17.90 1.14
C MET A 397 4.93 16.46 1.54
N PRO A 398 3.64 16.16 1.77
CA PRO A 398 3.18 14.79 1.95
C PRO A 398 3.62 13.90 0.79
N TYR A 399 4.17 12.74 1.12
CA TYR A 399 4.72 11.80 0.17
C TYR A 399 4.05 10.42 0.27
N ILE A 400 3.87 9.90 1.52
CA ILE A 400 3.18 8.64 1.76
C ILE A 400 2.19 8.83 2.89
N LEU A 401 0.94 8.43 2.66
CA LEU A 401 -0.15 8.47 3.64
C LEU A 401 -0.42 7.07 4.16
N PHE A 402 -0.63 6.96 5.48
CA PHE A 402 -0.96 5.71 6.14
C PHE A 402 -2.31 5.83 6.83
N TYR A 403 -3.25 5.03 6.38
CA TYR A 403 -4.60 4.96 6.91
C TYR A 403 -4.86 3.60 7.55
N ARG A 404 -5.62 3.57 8.64
CA ARG A 404 -6.08 2.34 9.27
C ARG A 404 -7.60 2.24 9.20
N GLU A 405 -8.11 1.04 9.12
CA GLU A 405 -9.52 0.71 9.27
C GLU A 405 -10.12 1.41 10.50
N LEU A 406 -11.31 2.00 10.33
CA LEU A 406 -12.14 2.47 11.44
C LEU A 406 -13.23 1.41 11.65
N GLU A 407 -13.16 0.71 12.77
CA GLU A 407 -14.24 -0.15 13.21
C GLU A 407 -15.41 0.73 13.65
N PHE A 408 -16.59 0.52 13.08
CA PHE A 408 -17.81 1.13 13.59
C PHE A 408 -18.20 0.37 14.87
N VAL A 409 -18.17 1.07 15.99
CA VAL A 409 -18.67 0.58 17.28
C VAL A 409 -20.20 0.58 17.26
#